data_00dfcb8b93867d04e6187fd9a5af7e47
#
_entry.id   00dfcb8b93867d04e6187fd9a5af7e47
#
_cell.length_a   1.000
_cell.length_b   1.000
_cell.length_c   1.000
_cell.angle_alpha   90.00
_cell.angle_beta   90.00
_cell.angle_gamma   90.00
#
_symmetry.space_group_name_H-M   'P 1'
#
loop_
_entity.id
_entity.type
_entity.pdbx_description
1 polymer ?
#
loop_
_entity_poly.entity_id
_entity_poly.type
_entity_poly.pdbx_seq_one_letter_code
_entity_poly.pdbx_strand_id
1 'polypeptide(L)'
;LLKGKTAGWTKEDHEKAGFRNPPNSPIRKGSFIGKNAVLMPCYVNIGAYIDEGTMIDTFARAGSCCQIGKNCHISAGSGVGGVLEPAQALPTIIEDNVFLGAMSEVVEGVIVGEGSVLSMGMYIGQSTKIVDRKTGEIFYGKIPPYSVVVPGSLPDKNNSSAPSLYCAVIIKQVDEKTRSKTS
;
A
#
# COMPACT_ATOMS: atom_id res chain seq x y z
N LEU A 1 22.19 7.68 18.36
CA LEU A 1 20.77 7.43 18.04
C LEU A 1 20.23 8.61 17.22
N LEU A 2 19.82 8.33 15.98
CA LEU A 2 19.17 9.34 15.16
C LEU A 2 17.76 9.60 15.70
N LYS A 3 17.47 10.86 16.02
CA LYS A 3 16.14 11.27 16.47
C LYS A 3 15.14 11.11 15.30
N GLY A 4 13.95 10.59 15.57
CA GLY A 4 12.85 10.53 14.62
C GLY A 4 12.36 11.92 14.19
N LYS A 5 11.48 11.98 13.20
CA LYS A 5 10.93 13.22 12.65
C LYS A 5 10.24 14.07 13.72
N THR A 6 9.47 13.43 14.59
CA THR A 6 8.66 14.09 15.64
C THR A 6 9.35 14.19 17.01
N ALA A 7 10.63 13.78 17.08
CA ALA A 7 11.35 13.78 18.34
C ALA A 7 11.57 15.20 18.88
N GLY A 8 11.07 15.47 20.05
CA GLY A 8 11.14 16.79 20.70
C GLY A 8 10.06 17.79 20.24
N TRP A 9 9.09 17.34 19.45
CA TRP A 9 7.95 18.18 19.08
C TRP A 9 7.08 18.52 20.28
N THR A 10 6.65 19.77 20.33
CA THR A 10 5.64 20.26 21.27
C THR A 10 4.23 19.95 20.73
N LYS A 11 3.21 20.21 21.55
CA LYS A 11 1.82 20.13 21.10
C LYS A 11 1.55 21.06 19.91
N GLU A 12 2.09 22.28 19.94
CA GLU A 12 1.96 23.26 18.86
C GLU A 12 2.60 22.77 17.55
N ASP A 13 3.74 22.07 17.61
CA ASP A 13 4.38 21.48 16.43
C ASP A 13 3.50 20.41 15.79
N HIS A 14 2.85 19.58 16.60
CA HIS A 14 1.91 18.56 16.10
C HIS A 14 0.65 19.19 15.49
N GLU A 15 0.08 20.20 16.13
CA GLU A 15 -1.09 20.95 15.62
C GLU A 15 -0.77 21.63 14.29
N LYS A 16 0.40 22.27 14.18
CA LYS A 16 0.88 22.91 12.95
C LYS A 16 1.13 21.92 11.83
N ALA A 17 1.67 20.76 12.14
CA ALA A 17 1.91 19.71 11.16
C ALA A 17 0.63 19.10 10.61
N GLY A 18 -0.45 19.09 11.41
CA GLY A 18 -1.79 18.73 11.00
C GLY A 18 -2.03 17.24 10.76
N PHE A 19 -1.14 16.37 11.17
CA PHE A 19 -1.34 14.91 11.16
C PHE A 19 -1.32 14.33 12.58
N ARG A 20 -1.93 13.17 12.75
CA ARG A 20 -2.00 12.47 14.03
C ARG A 20 -1.05 11.29 14.07
N ASN A 21 -0.21 11.19 15.10
CA ASN A 21 0.60 10.02 15.38
C ASN A 21 0.72 9.78 16.91
N PRO A 22 0.68 8.53 17.37
CA PRO A 22 0.97 8.20 18.75
C PRO A 22 2.49 8.27 19.01
N PRO A 23 2.91 8.40 20.29
CA PRO A 23 4.32 8.54 20.66
C PRO A 23 5.23 7.42 20.18
N ASN A 24 4.70 6.22 19.99
CA ASN A 24 5.46 5.01 19.66
C ASN A 24 5.53 4.71 18.15
N SER A 25 5.22 5.65 17.28
CA SER A 25 5.38 5.48 15.83
C SER A 25 6.75 6.00 15.38
N PRO A 26 7.68 5.12 14.99
CA PRO A 26 8.96 5.55 14.43
C PRO A 26 8.77 6.17 13.05
N ILE A 27 8.85 7.49 12.97
CA ILE A 27 8.81 8.24 11.72
C ILE A 27 10.21 8.78 11.43
N ARG A 28 10.84 8.32 10.36
CA ARG A 28 12.18 8.77 10.00
C ARG A 28 12.15 10.20 9.44
N LYS A 29 13.21 10.96 9.75
CA LYS A 29 13.46 12.26 9.09
C LYS A 29 13.57 12.07 7.57
N GLY A 30 13.11 13.06 6.79
CA GLY A 30 13.10 12.99 5.33
C GLY A 30 11.87 12.29 4.74
N SER A 31 10.92 11.80 5.57
CA SER A 31 9.59 11.42 5.10
C SER A 31 8.67 12.63 5.02
N PHE A 32 7.65 12.58 4.16
CA PHE A 32 6.56 13.55 4.09
C PHE A 32 5.27 12.93 4.62
N ILE A 33 4.53 13.68 5.43
CA ILE A 33 3.22 13.30 5.95
C ILE A 33 2.26 14.46 5.70
N GLY A 34 1.22 14.21 4.94
CA GLY A 34 0.19 15.18 4.58
C GLY A 34 -0.74 15.53 5.76
N LYS A 35 -1.50 16.61 5.59
CA LYS A 35 -2.51 17.02 6.58
C LYS A 35 -3.59 15.96 6.74
N ASN A 36 -4.19 15.89 7.91
CA ASN A 36 -5.24 14.94 8.26
C ASN A 36 -4.84 13.47 8.13
N ALA A 37 -3.58 13.16 7.82
CA ALA A 37 -3.10 11.80 7.86
C ALA A 37 -3.15 11.24 9.30
N VAL A 38 -3.45 9.95 9.40
CA VAL A 38 -3.52 9.23 10.67
C VAL A 38 -2.47 8.13 10.68
N LEU A 39 -1.49 8.29 11.53
CA LEU A 39 -0.49 7.25 11.77
C LEU A 39 -0.84 6.57 13.10
N MET A 40 -1.23 5.31 13.04
CA MET A 40 -1.30 4.46 14.24
C MET A 40 0.12 4.00 14.61
N PRO A 41 0.36 3.21 15.67
CA PRO A 41 1.70 2.68 15.91
C PRO A 41 2.22 1.92 14.68
N CYS A 42 2.99 2.61 13.83
CA CYS A 42 3.45 2.15 12.52
C CYS A 42 4.91 2.55 12.31
N TYR A 43 5.49 2.13 11.19
CA TYR A 43 6.83 2.55 10.80
C TYR A 43 6.79 3.32 9.48
N VAL A 44 7.39 4.52 9.46
CA VAL A 44 7.55 5.33 8.24
C VAL A 44 9.03 5.55 7.95
N ASN A 45 9.48 5.03 6.82
CA ASN A 45 10.89 5.07 6.42
C ASN A 45 11.26 6.40 5.76
N ILE A 46 12.57 6.60 5.57
CA ILE A 46 13.13 7.78 4.91
C ILE A 46 12.61 7.88 3.46
N GLY A 47 12.31 9.10 3.01
CA GLY A 47 11.81 9.37 1.67
C GLY A 47 10.37 8.91 1.40
N ALA A 48 9.72 8.21 2.33
CA ALA A 48 8.31 7.86 2.18
C ALA A 48 7.46 9.11 2.07
N TYR A 49 6.53 9.11 1.12
CA TYR A 49 5.53 10.15 0.91
C TYR A 49 4.15 9.58 1.25
N ILE A 50 3.48 10.19 2.20
CA ILE A 50 2.12 9.83 2.63
C ILE A 50 1.27 11.07 2.49
N ASP A 51 0.29 11.04 1.58
CA ASP A 51 -0.50 12.21 1.26
C ASP A 51 -1.68 12.40 2.23
N GLU A 52 -2.43 13.47 2.00
CA GLU A 52 -3.51 13.98 2.84
C GLU A 52 -4.60 12.93 3.11
N GLY A 53 -5.09 12.89 4.35
CA GLY A 53 -6.21 12.04 4.76
C GLY A 53 -5.90 10.54 4.81
N THR A 54 -4.67 10.13 4.48
CA THR A 54 -4.29 8.71 4.45
C THR A 54 -4.06 8.15 5.85
N MET A 55 -4.53 6.93 6.08
CA MET A 55 -4.27 6.17 7.30
C MET A 55 -3.19 5.11 7.07
N ILE A 56 -2.17 5.13 7.93
CA ILE A 56 -1.22 4.03 8.10
C ILE A 56 -1.56 3.36 9.44
N ASP A 57 -2.20 2.21 9.35
CA ASP A 57 -2.80 1.54 10.51
C ASP A 57 -1.76 0.79 11.37
N THR A 58 -2.24 0.13 12.41
CA THR A 58 -1.42 -0.52 13.45
C THR A 58 -0.43 -1.52 12.86
N PHE A 59 0.85 -1.31 13.17
CA PHE A 59 1.99 -2.10 12.68
C PHE A 59 2.16 -2.15 11.15
N ALA A 60 1.47 -1.29 10.43
CA ALA A 60 1.72 -1.13 9.01
C ALA A 60 3.04 -0.40 8.74
N ARG A 61 3.56 -0.54 7.53
CA ARG A 61 4.86 0.01 7.12
C ARG A 61 4.77 0.81 5.83
N ALA A 62 5.30 2.02 5.84
CA ALA A 62 5.63 2.77 4.65
C ALA A 62 7.14 2.67 4.41
N GLY A 63 7.54 1.91 3.40
CA GLY A 63 8.94 1.64 3.05
C GLY A 63 9.66 2.87 2.50
N SER A 64 10.97 2.77 2.35
CA SER A 64 11.79 3.89 1.85
C SER A 64 11.32 4.36 0.47
N CYS A 65 11.11 5.66 0.35
CA CYS A 65 10.70 6.34 -0.89
C CYS A 65 9.36 5.86 -1.51
N CYS A 66 8.57 5.03 -0.83
CA CYS A 66 7.24 4.67 -1.32
C CYS A 66 6.36 5.91 -1.43
N GLN A 67 5.43 5.90 -2.38
CA GLN A 67 4.52 7.00 -2.65
C GLN A 67 3.08 6.53 -2.39
N ILE A 68 2.44 7.10 -1.39
CA ILE A 68 1.07 6.76 -1.00
C ILE A 68 0.21 8.00 -1.17
N GLY A 69 -0.79 7.91 -2.03
CA GLY A 69 -1.71 8.98 -2.39
C GLY A 69 -2.68 9.36 -1.27
N LYS A 70 -3.68 10.15 -1.63
CA LYS A 70 -4.68 10.71 -0.71
C LYS A 70 -5.73 9.69 -0.30
N ASN A 71 -6.27 9.85 0.90
CA ASN A 71 -7.41 9.10 1.41
C ASN A 71 -7.24 7.58 1.29
N CYS A 72 -6.00 7.09 1.32
CA CYS A 72 -5.71 5.67 1.34
C CYS A 72 -5.88 5.09 2.75
N HIS A 73 -6.13 3.79 2.81
CA HIS A 73 -6.08 3.04 4.06
C HIS A 73 -5.10 1.87 3.88
N ILE A 74 -3.94 1.98 4.50
CA ILE A 74 -2.97 0.90 4.61
C ILE A 74 -3.26 0.17 5.92
N SER A 75 -3.99 -0.95 5.81
CA SER A 75 -4.55 -1.64 6.97
C SER A 75 -3.50 -2.29 7.87
N ALA A 76 -3.93 -2.73 9.04
CA ALA A 76 -3.04 -3.27 10.07
C ALA A 76 -2.09 -4.36 9.56
N GLY A 77 -0.83 -4.26 9.92
CA GLY A 77 0.23 -5.20 9.55
C GLY A 77 0.63 -5.20 8.08
N SER A 78 0.05 -4.32 7.25
CA SER A 78 0.38 -4.27 5.81
C SER A 78 1.68 -3.50 5.56
N GLY A 79 2.31 -3.77 4.41
CA GLY A 79 3.52 -3.10 3.99
C GLY A 79 3.46 -2.57 2.57
N VAL A 80 3.98 -1.34 2.40
CA VAL A 80 4.33 -0.78 1.11
C VAL A 80 5.85 -0.79 1.00
N GLY A 81 6.38 -1.53 0.04
CA GLY A 81 7.82 -1.81 -0.07
C GLY A 81 8.66 -0.57 -0.36
N GLY A 82 9.90 -0.62 0.10
CA GLY A 82 10.88 0.43 -0.12
C GLY A 82 11.82 0.14 -1.29
N VAL A 83 12.76 1.07 -1.52
CA VAL A 83 13.72 1.01 -2.64
C VAL A 83 15.15 0.72 -2.18
N LEU A 84 15.42 0.59 -0.88
CA LEU A 84 16.79 0.52 -0.37
C LEU A 84 17.34 -0.89 -0.24
N GLU A 85 16.55 -1.85 0.19
CA GLU A 85 17.04 -3.21 0.47
C GLU A 85 16.02 -4.29 0.07
N PRO A 86 16.21 -4.95 -1.08
CA PRO A 86 17.25 -4.67 -2.09
C PRO A 86 17.01 -3.35 -2.82
N ALA A 87 18.08 -2.80 -3.41
CA ALA A 87 17.96 -1.55 -4.17
C ALA A 87 17.01 -1.71 -5.36
N GLN A 88 16.04 -0.83 -5.45
CA GLN A 88 15.02 -0.81 -6.50
C GLN A 88 15.14 0.50 -7.30
N ALA A 89 14.94 0.44 -8.61
CA ALA A 89 14.97 1.62 -9.46
C ALA A 89 13.69 2.46 -9.36
N LEU A 90 12.56 1.82 -9.09
CA LEU A 90 11.24 2.47 -9.05
C LEU A 90 10.61 2.35 -7.67
N PRO A 91 10.00 3.42 -7.16
CA PRO A 91 9.23 3.36 -5.91
C PRO A 91 7.93 2.57 -6.11
N THR A 92 7.50 1.90 -5.06
CA THR A 92 6.13 1.36 -4.98
C THR A 92 5.16 2.53 -4.84
N ILE A 93 4.11 2.53 -5.65
CA ILE A 93 3.12 3.61 -5.71
C ILE A 93 1.73 3.06 -5.38
N ILE A 94 1.09 3.67 -4.40
CA ILE A 94 -0.32 3.47 -4.08
C ILE A 94 -1.02 4.77 -4.47
N GLU A 95 -1.85 4.74 -5.51
CA GLU A 95 -2.57 5.92 -5.97
C GLU A 95 -3.69 6.30 -4.99
N ASP A 96 -4.43 7.39 -5.26
CA ASP A 96 -5.45 7.92 -4.36
C ASP A 96 -6.59 6.92 -4.07
N ASN A 97 -7.22 7.05 -2.91
CA ASN A 97 -8.42 6.31 -2.52
C ASN A 97 -8.28 4.78 -2.50
N VAL A 98 -7.06 4.25 -2.39
CA VAL A 98 -6.80 2.82 -2.33
C VAL A 98 -7.02 2.28 -0.92
N PHE A 99 -7.66 1.12 -0.84
CA PHE A 99 -7.74 0.30 0.37
C PHE A 99 -6.83 -0.92 0.22
N LEU A 100 -5.80 -1.01 1.05
CA LEU A 100 -4.93 -2.17 1.17
C LEU A 100 -5.32 -2.99 2.40
N GLY A 101 -5.87 -4.17 2.19
CA GLY A 101 -6.35 -5.06 3.25
C GLY A 101 -5.25 -5.51 4.20
N ALA A 102 -5.63 -5.85 5.42
CA ALA A 102 -4.69 -6.22 6.48
C ALA A 102 -3.72 -7.33 6.07
N MET A 103 -2.48 -7.28 6.60
CA MET A 103 -1.43 -8.29 6.35
C MET A 103 -1.04 -8.45 4.88
N SER A 104 -1.20 -7.40 4.08
CA SER A 104 -0.83 -7.39 2.66
C SER A 104 0.52 -6.72 2.43
N GLU A 105 1.21 -7.13 1.35
CA GLU A 105 2.48 -6.54 0.93
C GLU A 105 2.41 -6.14 -0.55
N VAL A 106 2.75 -4.90 -0.85
CA VAL A 106 2.93 -4.40 -2.22
C VAL A 106 4.34 -3.86 -2.33
N VAL A 107 5.16 -4.46 -3.17
CA VAL A 107 6.61 -4.25 -3.20
C VAL A 107 7.15 -4.10 -4.62
N GLU A 108 8.47 -3.88 -4.75
CA GLU A 108 9.20 -3.92 -6.02
C GLU A 108 8.71 -2.94 -7.08
N GLY A 109 8.29 -1.73 -6.68
CA GLY A 109 7.86 -0.71 -7.62
C GLY A 109 6.51 -0.98 -8.29
N VAL A 110 5.69 -1.87 -7.73
CA VAL A 110 4.31 -2.10 -8.21
C VAL A 110 3.48 -0.84 -8.02
N ILE A 111 2.62 -0.56 -9.00
CA ILE A 111 1.66 0.54 -8.95
C ILE A 111 0.26 -0.01 -8.69
N VAL A 112 -0.39 0.46 -7.64
CA VAL A 112 -1.80 0.17 -7.36
C VAL A 112 -2.64 1.35 -7.79
N GLY A 113 -3.47 1.17 -8.82
CA GLY A 113 -4.29 2.22 -9.41
C GLY A 113 -5.37 2.73 -8.47
N GLU A 114 -5.74 4.00 -8.68
CA GLU A 114 -6.70 4.75 -7.88
C GLU A 114 -7.98 3.96 -7.57
N GLY A 115 -8.51 4.15 -6.36
CA GLY A 115 -9.78 3.58 -5.93
C GLY A 115 -9.81 2.06 -5.81
N SER A 116 -8.68 1.37 -6.01
CA SER A 116 -8.60 -0.08 -5.92
C SER A 116 -8.76 -0.58 -4.48
N VAL A 117 -9.31 -1.77 -4.35
CA VAL A 117 -9.49 -2.48 -3.09
C VAL A 117 -8.76 -3.82 -3.18
N LEU A 118 -7.72 -3.96 -2.40
CA LEU A 118 -7.01 -5.23 -2.23
C LEU A 118 -7.52 -5.89 -0.95
N SER A 119 -7.98 -7.12 -1.04
CA SER A 119 -8.41 -7.85 0.14
C SER A 119 -7.22 -8.16 1.07
N MET A 120 -7.49 -8.63 2.27
CA MET A 120 -6.44 -9.03 3.21
C MET A 120 -5.56 -10.17 2.65
N GLY A 121 -4.28 -10.21 3.07
CA GLY A 121 -3.34 -11.26 2.70
C GLY A 121 -2.90 -11.25 1.24
N MET A 122 -2.82 -10.08 0.62
CA MET A 122 -2.29 -9.91 -0.74
C MET A 122 -0.78 -9.75 -0.73
N TYR A 123 -0.07 -10.45 -1.62
CA TYR A 123 1.38 -10.35 -1.77
C TYR A 123 1.72 -10.06 -3.23
N ILE A 124 2.10 -8.82 -3.55
CA ILE A 124 2.28 -8.38 -4.93
C ILE A 124 3.66 -7.75 -5.14
N GLY A 125 4.48 -8.42 -5.94
CA GLY A 125 5.73 -7.93 -6.49
C GLY A 125 5.68 -7.89 -8.02
N GLN A 126 6.79 -7.49 -8.65
CA GLN A 126 6.88 -7.35 -10.12
C GLN A 126 6.58 -8.65 -10.88
N SER A 127 6.91 -9.79 -10.33
CA SER A 127 6.69 -11.10 -10.95
C SER A 127 5.33 -11.71 -10.63
N THR A 128 4.55 -11.10 -9.74
CA THR A 128 3.23 -11.60 -9.37
C THR A 128 2.26 -11.46 -10.54
N LYS A 129 1.65 -12.57 -10.96
CA LYS A 129 0.59 -12.55 -11.96
C LYS A 129 -0.67 -11.92 -11.38
N ILE A 130 -1.18 -10.91 -12.06
CA ILE A 130 -2.44 -10.22 -11.73
C ILE A 130 -3.42 -10.60 -12.83
N VAL A 131 -4.40 -11.42 -12.53
CA VAL A 131 -5.30 -12.04 -13.51
C VAL A 131 -6.66 -11.36 -13.45
N ASP A 132 -7.12 -10.82 -14.56
CA ASP A 132 -8.53 -10.43 -14.70
C ASP A 132 -9.38 -11.69 -14.88
N ARG A 133 -10.25 -11.94 -13.90
CA ARG A 133 -11.10 -13.15 -13.89
C ARG A 133 -12.10 -13.19 -15.05
N LYS A 134 -12.51 -12.03 -15.54
CA LYS A 134 -13.54 -11.91 -16.60
C LYS A 134 -12.93 -12.12 -17.98
N THR A 135 -11.76 -11.53 -18.24
CA THR A 135 -11.11 -11.56 -19.56
C THR A 135 -10.03 -12.62 -19.68
N GLY A 136 -9.46 -13.06 -18.56
CA GLY A 136 -8.27 -13.94 -18.53
C GLY A 136 -6.97 -13.19 -18.81
N GLU A 137 -7.01 -11.88 -18.96
CA GLU A 137 -5.83 -11.04 -19.17
C GLU A 137 -4.91 -11.09 -17.94
N ILE A 138 -3.61 -11.09 -18.18
CA ILE A 138 -2.60 -11.12 -17.12
C ILE A 138 -1.79 -9.83 -17.15
N PHE A 139 -1.76 -9.13 -16.03
CA PHE A 139 -0.97 -7.94 -15.79
C PHE A 139 0.23 -8.25 -14.91
N TYR A 140 1.26 -7.42 -15.00
CA TYR A 140 2.43 -7.44 -14.12
C TYR A 140 2.78 -6.02 -13.68
N GLY A 141 3.24 -5.87 -12.46
CA GLY A 141 3.75 -4.60 -11.93
C GLY A 141 2.71 -3.48 -11.79
N LYS A 142 1.47 -3.67 -12.24
CA LYS A 142 0.42 -2.66 -12.12
C LYS A 142 -0.96 -3.28 -11.96
N ILE A 143 -1.71 -2.76 -10.98
CA ILE A 143 -3.15 -3.03 -10.81
C ILE A 143 -3.91 -1.87 -11.46
N PRO A 144 -4.82 -2.14 -12.42
CA PRO A 144 -5.67 -1.11 -13.00
C PRO A 144 -6.53 -0.38 -11.96
N PRO A 145 -6.86 0.91 -12.17
CA PRO A 145 -7.71 1.66 -11.25
C PRO A 145 -9.06 0.98 -10.98
N TYR A 146 -9.60 1.23 -9.79
CA TYR A 146 -10.92 0.75 -9.34
C TYR A 146 -11.09 -0.77 -9.36
N SER A 147 -9.99 -1.51 -9.30
CA SER A 147 -10.00 -2.97 -9.25
C SER A 147 -10.29 -3.48 -7.84
N VAL A 148 -11.13 -4.52 -7.75
CA VAL A 148 -11.28 -5.32 -6.53
C VAL A 148 -10.49 -6.60 -6.72
N VAL A 149 -9.46 -6.77 -5.89
CA VAL A 149 -8.43 -7.81 -6.04
C VAL A 149 -8.41 -8.72 -4.82
N VAL A 150 -8.35 -10.02 -5.07
CA VAL A 150 -8.30 -11.06 -4.03
C VAL A 150 -7.17 -12.04 -4.29
N PRO A 151 -6.67 -12.75 -3.25
CA PRO A 151 -5.73 -13.85 -3.45
C PRO A 151 -6.35 -14.98 -4.28
N GLY A 152 -5.54 -15.59 -5.13
CA GLY A 152 -5.94 -16.74 -5.91
C GLY A 152 -4.76 -17.64 -6.22
N SER A 153 -5.01 -18.65 -7.03
CA SER A 153 -3.98 -19.54 -7.55
C SER A 153 -4.23 -19.91 -9.01
N LEU A 154 -3.15 -20.07 -9.74
CA LEU A 154 -3.17 -20.51 -11.13
C LEU A 154 -2.57 -21.90 -11.26
N PRO A 155 -3.30 -22.86 -11.84
CA PRO A 155 -2.74 -24.16 -12.18
C PRO A 155 -1.70 -24.03 -13.31
N ASP A 156 -0.77 -24.95 -13.37
CA ASP A 156 0.14 -25.07 -14.49
C ASP A 156 -0.62 -25.57 -15.72
N LYS A 157 -0.49 -24.87 -16.85
CA LYS A 157 -1.20 -25.20 -18.09
C LYS A 157 -0.67 -26.46 -18.76
N ASN A 158 0.59 -26.80 -18.51
CA ASN A 158 1.30 -27.90 -19.19
C ASN A 158 1.46 -29.14 -18.30
N ASN A 159 1.24 -28.98 -16.98
CA ASN A 159 1.39 -30.08 -16.03
C ASN A 159 0.31 -29.99 -14.94
N SER A 160 -0.79 -30.73 -15.14
CA SER A 160 -1.92 -30.75 -14.21
C SER A 160 -1.59 -31.33 -12.81
N SER A 161 -0.45 -32.03 -12.69
CA SER A 161 0.04 -32.56 -11.42
C SER A 161 0.95 -31.61 -10.67
N ALA A 162 1.36 -30.49 -11.29
CA ALA A 162 2.16 -29.47 -10.62
C ALA A 162 1.29 -28.67 -9.63
N PRO A 163 1.86 -28.22 -8.50
CA PRO A 163 1.14 -27.35 -7.58
C PRO A 163 0.78 -26.04 -8.26
N SER A 164 -0.43 -25.52 -7.97
CA SER A 164 -0.86 -24.21 -8.42
C SER A 164 -0.02 -23.12 -7.75
N LEU A 165 0.33 -22.08 -8.50
CA LEU A 165 1.08 -20.95 -8.00
C LEU A 165 0.15 -19.81 -7.58
N TYR A 166 0.55 -19.06 -6.55
CA TYR A 166 -0.14 -17.85 -6.11
C TYR A 166 -0.29 -16.84 -7.26
N CYS A 167 -1.42 -16.17 -7.31
CA CYS A 167 -1.67 -15.01 -8.15
C CYS A 167 -2.61 -14.03 -7.45
N ALA A 168 -2.62 -12.78 -7.90
CA ALA A 168 -3.65 -11.82 -7.59
C ALA A 168 -4.79 -11.95 -8.62
N VAL A 169 -6.04 -11.87 -8.19
CA VAL A 169 -7.19 -12.01 -9.07
C VAL A 169 -8.07 -10.77 -9.01
N ILE A 170 -8.20 -10.07 -10.11
CA ILE A 170 -9.19 -8.99 -10.26
C ILE A 170 -10.54 -9.65 -10.47
N ILE A 171 -11.42 -9.55 -9.47
CA ILE A 171 -12.76 -10.16 -9.54
C ILE A 171 -13.80 -9.26 -10.17
N LYS A 172 -13.57 -7.94 -10.11
CA LYS A 172 -14.38 -6.90 -10.74
C LYS A 172 -13.64 -5.57 -10.78
N GLN A 173 -14.03 -4.69 -11.67
CA GLN A 173 -13.74 -3.27 -11.59
C GLN A 173 -15.03 -2.55 -11.22
N VAL A 174 -14.94 -1.53 -10.39
CA VAL A 174 -16.08 -0.70 -9.95
C VAL A 174 -15.87 0.71 -10.47
N ASP A 175 -16.96 1.44 -10.65
CA ASP A 175 -16.87 2.87 -10.94
C ASP A 175 -16.74 3.69 -9.64
N GLU A 176 -16.34 4.95 -9.77
CA GLU A 176 -16.21 5.89 -8.66
C GLU A 176 -17.50 5.99 -7.83
N LYS A 177 -18.67 5.98 -8.48
CA LYS A 177 -19.99 6.06 -7.83
C LYS A 177 -20.28 4.83 -6.96
N THR A 178 -19.87 3.65 -7.44
CA THR A 178 -20.03 2.40 -6.68
C THR A 178 -19.09 2.39 -5.48
N ARG A 179 -17.87 2.91 -5.64
CA ARG A 179 -16.86 3.01 -4.57
C ARG A 179 -17.31 3.91 -3.43
N SER A 180 -17.91 5.05 -3.73
CA SER A 180 -18.40 6.03 -2.74
C SER A 180 -19.55 5.53 -1.87
N LYS A 181 -20.24 4.45 -2.27
CA LYS A 181 -21.32 3.82 -1.48
C LYS A 181 -20.82 2.80 -0.45
N THR A 182 -19.54 2.46 -0.49
CA THR A 182 -18.92 1.44 0.38
C THR A 182 -17.87 2.02 1.35
N SER A 183 -17.72 3.32 1.36
CA SER A 183 -16.85 4.08 2.28
C SER A 183 -17.62 4.65 3.47
#